data_5b5df756c81727a686a6f115b28397cd
#
_entry.id   5b5df756c81727a686a6f115b28397cd
#
_cell.length_a   1.000
_cell.length_b   1.000
_cell.length_c   1.000
_cell.angle_alpha   90.00
_cell.angle_beta   90.00
_cell.angle_gamma   90.00
#
_symmetry.space_group_name_H-M   'P 1'
#
loop_
_entity.id
_entity.type
_entity.pdbx_description
1 polymer ?
#
loop_
_entity_poly.entity_id
_entity_poly.type
_entity_poly.pdbx_seq_one_letter_code
_entity_poly.pdbx_strand_id
1 'polypeptide(L)'
;VTTPLVVFTDANTMLGPEAIREIIRPFGDSKVGCVAGEKRVVQSREQAAASTEGIYWKYESKLKELDDRLYSAVGAAGELFAVRRELWQTLREDTLLDDFVCSMLIAAQGYRIAYCKGAYALETPSADMGEEGKRKKRIAAGGLQSVWRLRKLLNPFRYGVLWFQYVSHRVLRWTLTPVVLAALLPLNVALLWSGHRALYAAALALQCAFYLAALAGWALERSGHRNRLLFIPY
;
A
#
# COMPACT_ATOMS: atom_id res chain seq x y z
N VAL A 1 -14.96 24.17 -6.07
CA VAL A 1 -13.58 24.40 -6.51
C VAL A 1 -13.59 24.77 -7.98
N THR A 2 -12.96 25.88 -8.37
CA THR A 2 -12.95 26.42 -9.75
C THR A 2 -11.59 26.24 -10.45
N THR A 3 -10.54 25.85 -9.70
CA THR A 3 -9.18 25.64 -10.21
C THR A 3 -9.08 24.38 -11.10
N PRO A 4 -8.19 24.34 -12.10
CA PRO A 4 -8.03 23.20 -12.99
C PRO A 4 -7.43 21.97 -12.30
N LEU A 5 -6.66 22.17 -11.23
CA LEU A 5 -6.05 21.11 -10.41
C LEU A 5 -6.60 21.17 -8.99
N VAL A 6 -6.78 20.01 -8.38
CA VAL A 6 -7.18 19.85 -6.98
C VAL A 6 -6.12 19.01 -6.28
N VAL A 7 -5.63 19.51 -5.16
CA VAL A 7 -4.67 18.83 -4.29
C VAL A 7 -5.40 18.34 -3.05
N PHE A 8 -5.21 17.08 -2.71
CA PHE A 8 -5.74 16.42 -1.53
C PHE A 8 -4.60 16.12 -0.56
N THR A 9 -4.86 16.32 0.72
CA THR A 9 -3.92 15.99 1.80
C THR A 9 -4.69 15.60 3.05
N ASP A 10 -4.15 14.68 3.84
CA ASP A 10 -4.71 14.32 5.13
C ASP A 10 -4.45 15.43 6.15
N ALA A 11 -5.42 15.64 7.06
CA ALA A 11 -5.35 16.69 8.06
C ALA A 11 -4.23 16.51 9.11
N ASN A 12 -3.73 15.28 9.25
CA ASN A 12 -2.68 14.90 10.20
C ASN A 12 -1.27 14.85 9.58
N THR A 13 -1.10 15.33 8.35
CA THR A 13 0.18 15.34 7.65
C THR A 13 0.76 16.74 7.53
N MET A 14 2.09 16.83 7.55
CA MET A 14 2.82 18.07 7.29
C MET A 14 3.47 17.99 5.91
N LEU A 15 3.12 18.93 5.04
CA LEU A 15 3.69 19.00 3.69
C LEU A 15 5.12 19.53 3.71
N GLY A 16 5.96 18.98 2.84
CA GLY A 16 7.28 19.56 2.58
C GLY A 16 7.17 20.98 1.99
N PRO A 17 8.18 21.85 2.20
CA PRO A 17 8.11 23.26 1.78
C PRO A 17 7.78 23.44 0.28
N GLU A 18 8.30 22.59 -0.58
CA GLU A 18 8.10 22.65 -2.03
C GLU A 18 7.02 21.66 -2.54
N ALA A 19 6.31 20.96 -1.62
CA ALA A 19 5.43 19.86 -2.00
C ALA A 19 4.35 20.25 -3.01
N ILE A 20 3.73 21.41 -2.82
CA ILE A 20 2.69 21.92 -3.76
C ILE A 20 3.28 22.25 -5.12
N ARG A 21 4.46 22.85 -5.17
CA ARG A 21 5.15 23.19 -6.41
C ARG A 21 5.55 21.92 -7.18
N GLU A 22 6.13 20.97 -6.46
CA GLU A 22 6.60 19.72 -7.05
C GLU A 22 5.44 18.83 -7.55
N ILE A 23 4.31 18.78 -6.84
CA ILE A 23 3.18 17.93 -7.25
C ILE A 23 2.47 18.45 -8.50
N ILE A 24 2.58 19.74 -8.79
CA ILE A 24 1.95 20.37 -9.96
C ILE A 24 2.79 20.15 -11.22
N ARG A 25 4.12 20.04 -11.13
CA ARG A 25 5.04 19.97 -12.27
C ARG A 25 4.71 18.83 -13.27
N PRO A 26 4.38 17.59 -12.85
CA PRO A 26 4.08 16.51 -13.78
C PRO A 26 2.85 16.76 -14.66
N PHE A 27 1.95 17.65 -14.29
CA PHE A 27 0.77 18.00 -15.11
C PHE A 27 1.11 18.80 -16.38
N GLY A 28 2.38 19.19 -16.56
CA GLY A 28 2.88 19.68 -17.85
C GLY A 28 2.73 18.64 -18.97
N ASP A 29 2.72 17.35 -18.65
CA ASP A 29 2.34 16.28 -19.56
C ASP A 29 0.80 16.12 -19.56
N SER A 30 0.18 16.30 -20.72
CA SER A 30 -1.27 16.17 -20.90
C SER A 30 -1.79 14.74 -20.60
N LYS A 31 -0.94 13.72 -20.68
CA LYS A 31 -1.27 12.33 -20.34
C LYS A 31 -1.35 12.08 -18.83
N VAL A 32 -0.82 12.97 -18.00
CA VAL A 32 -0.89 12.86 -16.54
C VAL A 32 -2.22 13.41 -16.05
N GLY A 33 -3.04 12.54 -15.50
CA GLY A 33 -4.36 12.90 -14.92
C GLY A 33 -4.35 12.97 -13.41
N CYS A 34 -3.41 12.24 -12.77
CA CYS A 34 -3.21 12.22 -11.32
C CYS A 34 -1.72 12.23 -11.00
N VAL A 35 -1.34 12.83 -9.89
CA VAL A 35 0.03 12.79 -9.35
C VAL A 35 -0.04 12.31 -7.91
N ALA A 36 0.67 11.23 -7.61
CA ALA A 36 0.84 10.69 -6.26
C ALA A 36 2.11 11.26 -5.64
N GLY A 37 2.01 11.85 -4.47
CA GLY A 37 3.13 12.30 -3.66
C GLY A 37 3.80 11.15 -2.90
N GLU A 38 4.87 11.50 -2.21
CA GLU A 38 5.65 10.61 -1.35
C GLU A 38 5.20 10.73 0.10
N LYS A 39 4.88 9.59 0.71
CA LYS A 39 4.71 9.49 2.15
C LYS A 39 6.07 9.30 2.82
N ARG A 40 6.37 10.13 3.81
CA ARG A 40 7.55 9.99 4.68
C ARG A 40 7.10 9.89 6.13
N VAL A 41 7.52 8.82 6.79
CA VAL A 41 7.25 8.65 8.23
C VAL A 41 8.38 9.30 9.01
N VAL A 42 8.04 10.20 9.96
CA VAL A 42 9.01 10.83 10.84
C VAL A 42 9.57 9.77 11.80
N GLN A 43 10.86 9.46 11.68
CA GLN A 43 11.52 8.51 12.58
C GLN A 43 11.75 9.18 13.93
N SER A 44 10.95 8.85 14.95
CA SER A 44 11.34 9.12 16.32
C SER A 44 12.37 8.08 16.77
N ARG A 45 13.46 8.52 17.39
CA ARG A 45 14.55 7.62 17.87
C ARG A 45 14.09 6.56 18.88
N GLU A 46 12.90 6.67 19.42
CA GLU A 46 12.41 5.87 20.55
C GLU A 46 11.40 4.78 20.18
N GLN A 47 10.87 4.74 18.95
CA GLN A 47 9.81 3.80 18.59
C GLN A 47 10.30 2.70 17.64
N ALA A 48 10.32 1.44 18.12
CA ALA A 48 10.67 0.26 17.33
C ALA A 48 9.73 0.07 16.09
N ALA A 49 8.45 0.40 16.25
CA ALA A 49 7.45 0.40 15.18
C ALA A 49 7.83 1.32 14.01
N ALA A 50 8.37 2.49 14.29
CA ALA A 50 8.78 3.46 13.26
C ALA A 50 9.87 2.91 12.32
N SER A 51 10.75 2.01 12.80
CA SER A 51 11.81 1.43 11.96
C SER A 51 11.26 0.46 10.92
N THR A 52 10.32 -0.39 11.30
CA THR A 52 9.69 -1.38 10.40
C THR A 52 8.76 -0.71 9.39
N GLU A 53 7.96 0.24 9.86
CA GLU A 53 7.11 1.06 8.99
C GLU A 53 7.96 1.86 7.99
N GLY A 54 9.09 2.43 8.43
CA GLY A 54 10.02 3.14 7.55
C GLY A 54 10.63 2.25 6.46
N ILE A 55 10.96 1.00 6.74
CA ILE A 55 11.45 0.03 5.75
C ILE A 55 10.35 -0.29 4.74
N TYR A 56 9.15 -0.57 5.21
CA TYR A 56 8.00 -0.84 4.35
C TYR A 56 7.71 0.32 3.39
N TRP A 57 7.70 1.56 3.89
CA TRP A 57 7.44 2.73 3.06
C TRP A 57 8.55 3.01 2.06
N LYS A 58 9.81 2.74 2.39
CA LYS A 58 10.92 2.80 1.42
C LYS A 58 10.74 1.80 0.27
N TYR A 59 10.28 0.59 0.59
CA TYR A 59 9.95 -0.42 -0.42
C TYR A 59 8.77 0.02 -1.29
N GLU A 60 7.68 0.48 -0.70
CA GLU A 60 6.49 0.95 -1.41
C GLU A 60 6.80 2.18 -2.30
N SER A 61 7.61 3.13 -1.80
CA SER A 61 8.14 4.25 -2.59
C SER A 61 8.92 3.79 -3.81
N LYS A 62 9.81 2.81 -3.62
CA LYS A 62 10.62 2.27 -4.71
C LYS A 62 9.74 1.57 -5.75
N LEU A 63 8.73 0.85 -5.30
CA LEU A 63 7.77 0.18 -6.17
C LEU A 63 6.97 1.21 -6.99
N LYS A 64 6.46 2.28 -6.36
CA LYS A 64 5.77 3.38 -7.08
C LYS A 64 6.68 4.05 -8.12
N GLU A 65 7.97 4.25 -7.79
CA GLU A 65 8.94 4.82 -8.74
C GLU A 65 9.15 3.90 -9.95
N LEU A 66 9.25 2.59 -9.75
CA LEU A 66 9.39 1.61 -10.83
C LEU A 66 8.12 1.50 -11.67
N ASP A 67 6.96 1.55 -11.04
CA ASP A 67 5.66 1.55 -11.72
C ASP A 67 5.50 2.78 -12.62
N ASP A 68 5.82 3.97 -12.11
CA ASP A 68 5.75 5.21 -12.88
C ASP A 68 6.71 5.19 -14.08
N ARG A 69 7.92 4.64 -13.91
CA ARG A 69 8.88 4.45 -15.00
C ARG A 69 8.41 3.46 -16.05
N LEU A 70 7.71 2.40 -15.63
CA LEU A 70 7.19 1.39 -16.56
C LEU A 70 6.01 1.93 -17.37
N TYR A 71 5.02 2.52 -16.69
CA TYR A 71 3.87 3.16 -17.32
C TYR A 71 3.14 4.13 -16.38
N SER A 72 2.63 3.67 -15.23
CA SER A 72 1.81 4.46 -14.31
C SER A 72 1.95 3.94 -12.90
N ALA A 73 2.05 4.80 -11.91
CA ALA A 73 1.93 4.37 -10.51
C ALA A 73 0.56 3.71 -10.27
N VAL A 74 0.51 2.74 -9.35
CA VAL A 74 -0.71 1.98 -9.03
C VAL A 74 -1.37 2.56 -7.79
N GLY A 75 -2.16 3.61 -8.03
CA GLY A 75 -2.90 4.32 -7.02
C GLY A 75 -2.11 5.44 -6.32
N ALA A 76 -2.83 6.45 -5.88
CA ALA A 76 -2.34 7.48 -4.99
C ALA A 76 -2.53 7.07 -3.52
N ALA A 77 -1.94 7.82 -2.61
CA ALA A 77 -2.12 7.69 -1.17
C ALA A 77 -2.67 9.02 -0.61
N GLY A 78 -3.57 8.94 0.36
CA GLY A 78 -4.34 10.07 0.87
C GLY A 78 -3.49 11.20 1.47
N GLU A 79 -2.27 10.88 1.91
CA GLU A 79 -1.37 11.83 2.54
C GLU A 79 -1.01 13.02 1.63
N LEU A 80 -0.89 12.77 0.32
CA LEU A 80 -0.70 13.84 -0.68
C LEU A 80 -0.92 13.30 -2.09
N PHE A 81 -1.92 13.81 -2.79
CA PHE A 81 -2.08 13.58 -4.23
C PHE A 81 -2.79 14.76 -4.90
N ALA A 82 -2.66 14.84 -6.20
CA ALA A 82 -3.32 15.86 -7.00
C ALA A 82 -3.98 15.25 -8.23
N VAL A 83 -5.07 15.87 -8.69
CA VAL A 83 -5.82 15.40 -9.86
C VAL A 83 -6.22 16.56 -10.77
N ARG A 84 -6.40 16.29 -12.05
CA ARG A 84 -7.15 17.21 -12.93
C ARG A 84 -8.61 17.21 -12.51
N ARG A 85 -9.15 18.38 -12.20
CA ARG A 85 -10.53 18.54 -11.73
C ARG A 85 -11.55 17.94 -12.71
N GLU A 86 -11.33 18.10 -14.00
CA GLU A 86 -12.20 17.60 -15.05
C GLU A 86 -12.31 16.06 -15.10
N LEU A 87 -11.31 15.35 -14.55
CA LEU A 87 -11.27 13.89 -14.49
C LEU A 87 -11.84 13.34 -13.18
N TRP A 88 -12.15 14.23 -12.24
CA TRP A 88 -12.74 13.82 -10.96
C TRP A 88 -14.13 13.24 -11.15
N GLN A 89 -14.37 12.12 -10.51
CA GLN A 89 -15.68 11.47 -10.43
C GLN A 89 -16.13 11.39 -8.99
N THR A 90 -17.39 11.69 -8.73
CA THR A 90 -17.98 11.51 -7.41
C THR A 90 -17.96 10.03 -7.04
N LEU A 91 -17.31 9.72 -5.94
CA LEU A 91 -17.23 8.37 -5.41
C LEU A 91 -18.49 8.06 -4.61
N ARG A 92 -18.76 6.77 -4.40
CA ARG A 92 -19.82 6.33 -3.49
C ARG A 92 -19.39 6.61 -2.06
N GLU A 93 -20.32 7.01 -1.22
CA GLU A 93 -20.09 7.39 0.19
C GLU A 93 -19.47 6.25 1.02
N ASP A 94 -19.75 5.00 0.66
CA ASP A 94 -19.21 3.79 1.30
C ASP A 94 -17.80 3.40 0.81
N THR A 95 -17.07 4.29 0.10
CA THR A 95 -15.71 4.01 -0.40
C THR A 95 -14.70 4.06 0.74
N LEU A 96 -14.01 2.94 1.00
CA LEU A 96 -13.05 2.82 2.10
C LEU A 96 -11.65 3.34 1.76
N LEU A 97 -11.24 3.23 0.49
CA LEU A 97 -9.96 3.71 -0.05
C LEU A 97 -10.25 4.67 -1.20
N ASP A 98 -10.71 5.84 -0.87
CA ASP A 98 -11.18 6.88 -1.81
C ASP A 98 -10.04 7.42 -2.68
N ASP A 99 -8.87 7.67 -2.11
CA ASP A 99 -7.64 8.07 -2.78
C ASP A 99 -7.23 7.07 -3.88
N PHE A 100 -7.19 5.79 -3.50
CA PHE A 100 -6.85 4.70 -4.42
C PHE A 100 -7.88 4.55 -5.54
N VAL A 101 -9.17 4.50 -5.19
CA VAL A 101 -10.25 4.31 -6.18
C VAL A 101 -10.33 5.51 -7.12
N CYS A 102 -10.23 6.73 -6.61
CA CYS A 102 -10.23 7.95 -7.42
C CYS A 102 -9.10 7.94 -8.46
N SER A 103 -7.86 7.74 -8.00
CA SER A 103 -6.69 7.75 -8.89
C SER A 103 -6.75 6.64 -9.93
N MET A 104 -7.21 5.44 -9.57
CA MET A 104 -7.36 4.33 -10.51
C MET A 104 -8.52 4.52 -11.50
N LEU A 105 -9.59 5.21 -11.12
CA LEU A 105 -10.65 5.61 -12.07
C LEU A 105 -10.14 6.60 -13.12
N ILE A 106 -9.23 7.50 -12.74
CA ILE A 106 -8.55 8.40 -13.67
C ILE A 106 -7.65 7.59 -14.63
N ALA A 107 -6.89 6.64 -14.10
CA ALA A 107 -6.09 5.74 -14.92
C ALA A 107 -6.95 4.89 -15.89
N ALA A 108 -8.15 4.46 -15.45
CA ALA A 108 -9.10 3.72 -16.28
C ALA A 108 -9.64 4.53 -17.48
N GLN A 109 -9.54 5.87 -17.43
CA GLN A 109 -9.90 6.78 -18.53
C GLN A 109 -8.76 6.93 -19.56
N GLY A 110 -7.61 6.29 -19.35
CA GLY A 110 -6.46 6.33 -20.25
C GLY A 110 -5.38 7.36 -19.85
N TYR A 111 -5.52 8.02 -18.71
CA TYR A 111 -4.49 8.91 -18.15
C TYR A 111 -3.48 8.12 -17.31
N ARG A 112 -2.32 8.75 -17.03
CA ARG A 112 -1.30 8.19 -16.16
C ARG A 112 -1.42 8.78 -14.76
N ILE A 113 -1.06 7.97 -13.77
CA ILE A 113 -0.76 8.43 -12.42
C ILE A 113 0.76 8.57 -12.34
N ALA A 114 1.26 9.81 -12.31
CA ALA A 114 2.68 10.07 -12.12
C ALA A 114 3.05 9.99 -10.64
N TYR A 115 4.25 9.52 -10.33
CA TYR A 115 4.78 9.54 -8.97
C TYR A 115 5.81 10.66 -8.80
N CYS A 116 5.58 11.53 -7.82
CA CYS A 116 6.47 12.66 -7.54
C CYS A 116 7.11 12.54 -6.16
N LYS A 117 8.34 12.04 -6.10
CA LYS A 117 9.12 11.89 -4.87
C LYS A 117 9.50 13.22 -4.21
N GLY A 118 9.59 14.31 -5.00
CA GLY A 118 9.85 15.66 -4.49
C GLY A 118 8.67 16.25 -3.72
N ALA A 119 7.45 15.87 -4.09
CA ALA A 119 6.23 16.25 -3.39
C ALA A 119 5.99 15.27 -2.25
N TYR A 120 6.38 15.61 -1.04
CA TYR A 120 6.27 14.70 0.10
C TYR A 120 5.42 15.27 1.24
N ALA A 121 4.76 14.35 1.94
CA ALA A 121 4.04 14.59 3.18
C ALA A 121 4.70 13.80 4.31
N LEU A 122 4.87 14.45 5.46
CA LEU A 122 5.40 13.87 6.69
C LEU A 122 4.23 13.44 7.56
N GLU A 123 4.22 12.17 7.96
CA GLU A 123 3.24 11.63 8.91
C GLU A 123 3.97 11.16 10.16
N THR A 124 3.38 11.43 11.32
CA THR A 124 3.83 10.84 12.58
C THR A 124 3.35 9.38 12.66
N PRO A 125 4.21 8.44 13.15
CA PRO A 125 3.78 7.06 13.34
C PRO A 125 2.54 6.98 14.22
N SER A 126 1.69 5.97 14.00
CA SER A 126 0.54 5.70 14.85
C SER A 126 0.98 5.53 16.31
N ALA A 127 0.35 6.27 17.22
CA ALA A 127 0.72 6.26 18.63
C ALA A 127 0.31 4.96 19.35
N ASP A 128 -0.72 4.26 18.82
CA ASP A 128 -1.31 3.07 19.43
C ASP A 128 -1.49 1.94 18.40
N MET A 129 -1.17 0.72 18.80
CA MET A 129 -1.33 -0.49 17.99
C MET A 129 -2.79 -0.85 17.73
N GLY A 130 -3.69 -0.46 18.63
CA GLY A 130 -5.14 -0.63 18.42
C GLY A 130 -5.64 0.17 17.21
N GLU A 131 -5.18 1.38 17.06
CA GLU A 131 -5.48 2.23 15.89
C GLU A 131 -4.85 1.67 14.60
N GLU A 132 -3.61 1.18 14.69
CA GLU A 132 -2.96 0.54 13.54
C GLU A 132 -3.70 -0.74 13.12
N GLY A 133 -4.19 -1.54 14.07
CA GLY A 133 -5.02 -2.72 13.80
C GLY A 133 -6.33 -2.36 13.09
N LYS A 134 -7.01 -1.30 13.52
CA LYS A 134 -8.22 -0.79 12.84
C LYS A 134 -7.90 -0.31 11.42
N ARG A 135 -6.80 0.41 11.24
CA ARG A 135 -6.31 0.89 9.95
C ARG A 135 -6.02 -0.27 9.01
N LYS A 136 -5.28 -1.31 9.45
CA LYS A 136 -5.00 -2.52 8.65
C LYS A 136 -6.27 -3.24 8.21
N LYS A 137 -7.27 -3.39 9.12
CA LYS A 137 -8.57 -3.98 8.79
C LYS A 137 -9.32 -3.16 7.73
N ARG A 138 -9.32 -1.83 7.86
CA ARG A 138 -9.93 -0.92 6.88
C ARG A 138 -9.25 -1.05 5.52
N ILE A 139 -7.91 -1.09 5.48
CA ILE A 139 -7.13 -1.25 4.24
C ILE A 139 -7.43 -2.61 3.58
N ALA A 140 -7.51 -3.69 4.35
CA ALA A 140 -7.82 -5.02 3.82
C ALA A 140 -9.24 -5.07 3.21
N ALA A 141 -10.25 -4.60 3.95
CA ALA A 141 -11.62 -4.53 3.47
C ALA A 141 -11.77 -3.60 2.26
N GLY A 142 -11.13 -2.42 2.33
CA GLY A 142 -11.12 -1.44 1.25
C GLY A 142 -10.40 -1.94 0.00
N GLY A 143 -9.34 -2.74 0.18
CA GLY A 143 -8.63 -3.41 -0.92
C GLY A 143 -9.55 -4.35 -1.70
N LEU A 144 -10.26 -5.25 -1.01
CA LEU A 144 -11.24 -6.15 -1.64
C LEU A 144 -12.38 -5.38 -2.30
N GLN A 145 -12.91 -4.36 -1.62
CA GLN A 145 -13.94 -3.48 -2.19
C GLN A 145 -13.43 -2.79 -3.47
N SER A 146 -12.19 -2.30 -3.47
CA SER A 146 -11.57 -1.64 -4.61
C SER A 146 -11.40 -2.58 -5.80
N VAL A 147 -10.97 -3.83 -5.57
CA VAL A 147 -10.88 -4.85 -6.63
C VAL A 147 -12.23 -5.07 -7.30
N TRP A 148 -13.29 -5.17 -6.51
CA TRP A 148 -14.64 -5.33 -7.05
C TRP A 148 -15.11 -4.09 -7.85
N ARG A 149 -14.88 -2.88 -7.32
CA ARG A 149 -15.28 -1.63 -7.98
C ARG A 149 -14.51 -1.35 -9.26
N LEU A 150 -13.23 -1.69 -9.26
CA LEU A 150 -12.31 -1.50 -10.38
C LEU A 150 -12.18 -2.75 -11.27
N ARG A 151 -13.16 -3.68 -11.22
CA ARG A 151 -13.11 -4.94 -11.98
C ARG A 151 -12.94 -4.76 -13.50
N LYS A 152 -13.30 -3.59 -14.03
CA LYS A 152 -13.06 -3.26 -15.45
C LYS A 152 -11.56 -3.28 -15.79
N LEU A 153 -10.70 -2.87 -14.85
CA LEU A 153 -9.24 -2.90 -14.99
C LEU A 153 -8.65 -4.32 -15.04
N LEU A 154 -9.43 -5.36 -14.74
CA LEU A 154 -9.01 -6.76 -14.86
C LEU A 154 -8.99 -7.29 -16.30
N ASN A 155 -9.34 -6.46 -17.28
CA ASN A 155 -9.26 -6.83 -18.69
C ASN A 155 -7.87 -6.51 -19.27
N PRO A 156 -7.01 -7.54 -19.53
CA PRO A 156 -5.67 -7.34 -20.05
C PRO A 156 -5.63 -6.73 -21.45
N PHE A 157 -6.64 -7.08 -22.29
CA PHE A 157 -6.68 -6.62 -23.68
C PHE A 157 -7.00 -5.13 -23.79
N ARG A 158 -7.70 -4.57 -22.79
CA ARG A 158 -8.04 -3.14 -22.77
C ARG A 158 -6.99 -2.28 -22.09
N TYR A 159 -6.37 -2.78 -21.02
CA TYR A 159 -5.52 -1.98 -20.14
C TYR A 159 -4.04 -2.35 -20.19
N GLY A 160 -3.65 -3.44 -20.85
CA GLY A 160 -2.27 -3.81 -21.13
C GLY A 160 -1.34 -3.71 -19.91
N VAL A 161 -0.36 -2.79 -19.96
CA VAL A 161 0.63 -2.62 -18.89
C VAL A 161 -0.04 -2.19 -17.57
N LEU A 162 -1.04 -1.32 -17.62
CA LEU A 162 -1.77 -0.90 -16.41
C LEU A 162 -2.46 -2.09 -15.73
N TRP A 163 -3.06 -3.02 -16.52
CA TRP A 163 -3.60 -4.25 -16.00
C TRP A 163 -2.54 -5.08 -15.26
N PHE A 164 -1.38 -5.28 -15.89
CA PHE A 164 -0.28 -6.04 -15.28
C PHE A 164 0.16 -5.43 -13.94
N GLN A 165 0.39 -4.11 -13.91
CA GLN A 165 0.77 -3.39 -12.70
C GLN A 165 -0.32 -3.49 -11.62
N TYR A 166 -1.58 -3.26 -11.97
CA TYR A 166 -2.69 -3.32 -11.04
C TYR A 166 -2.88 -4.72 -10.45
N VAL A 167 -2.86 -5.76 -11.30
CA VAL A 167 -3.06 -7.14 -10.85
C VAL A 167 -1.90 -7.60 -9.96
N SER A 168 -0.65 -7.41 -10.40
CA SER A 168 0.53 -7.89 -9.67
C SER A 168 0.72 -7.16 -8.33
N HIS A 169 0.49 -5.86 -8.26
CA HIS A 169 0.83 -5.07 -7.07
C HIS A 169 -0.33 -4.90 -6.09
N ARG A 170 -1.58 -5.00 -6.56
CA ARG A 170 -2.76 -4.79 -5.70
C ARG A 170 -3.71 -5.98 -5.65
N VAL A 171 -4.18 -6.47 -6.80
CA VAL A 171 -5.19 -7.54 -6.80
C VAL A 171 -4.67 -8.81 -6.14
N LEU A 172 -3.53 -9.34 -6.58
CA LEU A 172 -2.95 -10.55 -6.01
C LEU A 172 -2.60 -10.39 -4.53
N ARG A 173 -2.11 -9.21 -4.14
CA ARG A 173 -1.77 -8.90 -2.76
C ARG A 173 -2.99 -8.92 -1.83
N TRP A 174 -4.14 -8.41 -2.28
CA TRP A 174 -5.35 -8.35 -1.46
C TRP A 174 -6.21 -9.60 -1.54
N THR A 175 -6.05 -10.44 -2.56
CA THR A 175 -6.88 -11.64 -2.77
C THR A 175 -6.10 -12.93 -2.58
N LEU A 176 -5.14 -13.22 -3.45
CA LEU A 176 -4.43 -14.48 -3.49
C LEU A 176 -3.42 -14.64 -2.33
N THR A 177 -2.66 -13.59 -2.02
CA THR A 177 -1.59 -13.68 -1.01
C THR A 177 -2.09 -14.14 0.36
N PRO A 178 -3.19 -13.63 0.95
CA PRO A 178 -3.70 -14.12 2.23
C PRO A 178 -4.12 -15.60 2.17
N VAL A 179 -4.72 -16.02 1.06
CA VAL A 179 -5.15 -17.42 0.86
C VAL A 179 -3.93 -18.34 0.77
N VAL A 180 -2.92 -17.96 -0.02
CA VAL A 180 -1.68 -18.74 -0.14
C VAL A 180 -0.96 -18.84 1.20
N LEU A 181 -0.86 -17.74 1.95
CA LEU A 181 -0.24 -17.75 3.27
C LEU A 181 -0.96 -18.71 4.24
N ALA A 182 -2.30 -18.71 4.23
CA ALA A 182 -3.10 -19.64 5.03
C ALA A 182 -2.91 -21.10 4.57
N ALA A 183 -2.81 -21.32 3.26
CA ALA A 183 -2.64 -22.65 2.68
C ALA A 183 -1.23 -23.25 2.86
N LEU A 184 -0.21 -22.41 3.02
CA LEU A 184 1.19 -22.85 3.18
C LEU A 184 1.39 -23.79 4.38
N LEU A 185 0.70 -23.54 5.49
CA LEU A 185 0.84 -24.39 6.68
C LEU A 185 0.35 -25.82 6.46
N PRO A 186 -0.92 -26.06 6.08
CA PRO A 186 -1.41 -27.42 5.80
C PRO A 186 -0.67 -28.07 4.63
N LEU A 187 -0.23 -27.29 3.63
CA LEU A 187 0.56 -27.81 2.52
C LEU A 187 1.93 -28.34 2.99
N ASN A 188 2.66 -27.57 3.80
CA ASN A 188 3.94 -28.03 4.36
C ASN A 188 3.79 -29.29 5.22
N VAL A 189 2.71 -29.37 6.01
CA VAL A 189 2.39 -30.59 6.78
C VAL A 189 2.14 -31.76 5.84
N ALA A 190 1.33 -31.61 4.82
CA ALA A 190 1.04 -32.66 3.84
C ALA A 190 2.30 -33.15 3.11
N LEU A 191 3.19 -32.21 2.74
CA LEU A 191 4.43 -32.50 2.02
C LEU A 191 5.51 -33.21 2.88
N LEU A 192 5.36 -33.27 4.23
CA LEU A 192 6.22 -34.07 5.08
C LEU A 192 6.21 -35.57 4.75
N TRP A 193 5.10 -36.04 4.18
CA TRP A 193 4.97 -37.43 3.73
C TRP A 193 5.53 -37.67 2.31
N SER A 194 6.01 -36.62 1.64
CA SER A 194 6.68 -36.73 0.32
C SER A 194 8.15 -37.13 0.45
N GLY A 195 8.81 -37.42 -0.69
CA GLY A 195 10.21 -37.90 -0.71
C GLY A 195 11.25 -36.93 -0.16
N HIS A 196 10.95 -35.64 -0.05
CA HIS A 196 11.89 -34.56 0.42
C HIS A 196 11.59 -34.11 1.85
N ARG A 197 11.43 -35.04 2.77
CA ARG A 197 11.02 -34.80 4.18
C ARG A 197 11.87 -33.72 4.88
N ALA A 198 13.18 -33.74 4.73
CA ALA A 198 14.07 -32.79 5.40
C ALA A 198 13.81 -31.33 4.97
N LEU A 199 13.60 -31.10 3.67
CA LEU A 199 13.30 -29.77 3.13
C LEU A 199 11.99 -29.22 3.68
N TYR A 200 10.92 -30.02 3.63
CA TYR A 200 9.60 -29.59 4.09
C TYR A 200 9.52 -29.50 5.62
N ALA A 201 10.27 -30.31 6.34
CA ALA A 201 10.38 -30.17 7.80
C ALA A 201 11.11 -28.86 8.18
N ALA A 202 12.18 -28.51 7.48
CA ALA A 202 12.86 -27.23 7.69
C ALA A 202 11.97 -26.04 7.34
N ALA A 203 11.22 -26.10 6.22
CA ALA A 203 10.27 -25.06 5.84
C ALA A 203 9.14 -24.89 6.87
N LEU A 204 8.59 -26.01 7.37
CA LEU A 204 7.57 -26.01 8.42
C LEU A 204 8.10 -25.45 9.73
N ALA A 205 9.32 -25.86 10.14
CA ALA A 205 9.94 -25.34 11.36
C ALA A 205 10.16 -23.83 11.30
N LEU A 206 10.65 -23.30 10.14
CA LEU A 206 10.82 -21.87 9.92
C LEU A 206 9.48 -21.12 9.97
N GLN A 207 8.44 -21.68 9.36
CA GLN A 207 7.10 -21.11 9.36
C GLN A 207 6.50 -21.09 10.78
N CYS A 208 6.63 -22.17 11.53
CA CYS A 208 6.20 -22.24 12.94
C CYS A 208 6.97 -21.23 13.81
N ALA A 209 8.29 -21.12 13.64
CA ALA A 209 9.11 -20.15 14.34
C ALA A 209 8.64 -18.70 14.06
N PHE A 210 8.31 -18.39 12.79
CA PHE A 210 7.76 -17.08 12.42
C PHE A 210 6.43 -16.80 13.12
N TYR A 211 5.48 -17.74 13.13
CA TYR A 211 4.19 -17.57 13.81
C TYR A 211 4.34 -17.48 15.33
N LEU A 212 5.24 -18.27 15.93
CA LEU A 212 5.52 -18.18 17.37
C LEU A 212 6.15 -16.82 17.72
N ALA A 213 7.06 -16.31 16.90
CA ALA A 213 7.63 -14.97 17.09
C ALA A 213 6.56 -13.87 16.99
N ALA A 214 5.61 -13.98 16.05
CA ALA A 214 4.48 -13.06 15.94
C ALA A 214 3.57 -13.10 17.17
N LEU A 215 3.23 -14.30 17.66
CA LEU A 215 2.45 -14.50 18.88
C LEU A 215 3.17 -13.96 20.12
N ALA A 216 4.47 -14.22 20.24
CA ALA A 216 5.29 -13.67 21.32
C ALA A 216 5.34 -12.14 21.28
N GLY A 217 5.50 -11.53 20.09
CA GLY A 217 5.44 -10.09 19.91
C GLY A 217 4.10 -9.52 20.39
N TRP A 218 2.99 -10.14 19.99
CA TRP A 218 1.65 -9.76 20.45
C TRP A 218 1.46 -9.88 21.97
N ALA A 219 1.93 -10.98 22.56
CA ALA A 219 1.82 -11.21 24.01
C ALA A 219 2.67 -10.20 24.83
N LEU A 220 3.90 -9.92 24.38
CA LEU A 220 4.78 -8.93 24.99
C LEU A 220 4.21 -7.53 24.94
N GLU A 221 3.60 -7.16 23.81
CA GLU A 221 2.95 -5.86 23.69
C GLU A 221 1.79 -5.71 24.69
N ARG A 222 0.95 -6.74 24.84
CA ARG A 222 -0.13 -6.74 25.83
C ARG A 222 0.39 -6.58 27.27
N SER A 223 1.60 -7.03 27.55
CA SER A 223 2.26 -6.88 28.86
C SER A 223 3.07 -5.58 29.01
N GLY A 224 3.01 -4.67 28.02
CA GLY A 224 3.70 -3.38 28.07
C GLY A 224 5.20 -3.42 27.73
N HIS A 225 5.73 -4.60 27.35
CA HIS A 225 7.14 -4.76 27.00
C HIS A 225 7.31 -4.73 25.46
N ARG A 226 8.15 -3.81 24.96
CA ARG A 226 8.44 -3.68 23.53
C ARG A 226 9.79 -4.29 23.17
N ASN A 227 9.80 -5.32 22.32
CA ASN A 227 11.02 -5.92 21.79
C ASN A 227 11.09 -5.72 20.25
N ARG A 228 12.14 -5.02 19.78
CA ARG A 228 12.31 -4.66 18.36
C ARG A 228 12.33 -5.85 17.41
N LEU A 229 12.93 -6.98 17.80
CA LEU A 229 13.08 -8.15 16.94
C LEU A 229 11.77 -8.93 16.76
N LEU A 230 10.95 -9.01 17.81
CA LEU A 230 9.67 -9.72 17.79
C LEU A 230 8.54 -8.88 17.20
N PHE A 231 8.78 -7.58 16.97
CA PHE A 231 7.81 -6.68 16.37
C PHE A 231 7.72 -6.82 14.85
N ILE A 232 8.76 -7.33 14.18
CA ILE A 232 8.79 -7.50 12.71
C ILE A 232 7.78 -8.55 12.22
N PRO A 233 7.66 -9.76 12.84
CA PRO A 233 6.68 -10.76 12.45
C PRO A 233 5.25 -10.43 12.86
N TYR A 234 5.07 -9.58 13.89
CA TYR A 234 3.76 -9.16 14.38
C TYR A 234 3.17 -8.02 13.54
#